data_81c8d6c4bf20757020ecae76ec7cc026
#
_entry.id   81c8d6c4bf20757020ecae76ec7cc026
#
_cell.length_a   1.000
_cell.length_b   1.000
_cell.length_c   1.000
_cell.angle_alpha   90.00
_cell.angle_beta   90.00
_cell.angle_gamma   90.00
#
_symmetry.space_group_name_H-M   'P 1'
#
loop_
_entity.id
_entity.type
_entity.pdbx_description
1 polymer ?
#
loop_
_entity_poly.entity_id
_entity_poly.type
_entity_poly.pdbx_seq_one_letter_code
_entity_poly.pdbx_strand_id
1 'polypeptide(L)'
;VKKLNRIEIVRAYVEDILKNISSDDDRKTAYIHTYGVAEACSLIADKRRLNTELAYISGLLHDIYAYKTGIYFGYAYNSAEMARVALRKMDVFSDDEKVLILSAIHHHSDMAHVHDAYDEVLKDADILQSFLYNPSSKIFYLAIPRLNNMLNEFNIKAVPIEYGYNPSEHTQFQDKRMLLANIAEELAVKRISGEKTDKDFLEIIKYYPEASTFKELKNGWCAAFVYHCCLKAGIQLPLKPPPATFRLAGVGAWYEWSKHNNFCFYEQDSFVPERGDIVIYNNIILAENKPKETPWHD
;
A
#
# COMPACT_ATOMS: atom_id res chain seq x y z
N VAL A 1 -26.32 23.07 14.40
CA VAL A 1 -25.20 22.62 13.53
C VAL A 1 -25.52 21.19 13.12
N LYS A 2 -25.80 20.95 11.83
CA LYS A 2 -26.00 19.58 11.30
C LYS A 2 -24.71 18.83 11.57
N LYS A 3 -24.77 17.75 12.36
CA LYS A 3 -23.61 16.87 12.59
C LYS A 3 -23.17 16.38 11.21
N LEU A 4 -21.96 16.74 10.78
CA LEU A 4 -21.42 16.30 9.49
C LEU A 4 -21.41 14.77 9.50
N ASN A 5 -22.02 14.17 8.49
CA ASN A 5 -22.00 12.72 8.37
C ASN A 5 -20.61 12.28 7.88
N ARG A 6 -19.79 11.76 8.78
CA ARG A 6 -18.39 11.35 8.51
C ARG A 6 -18.31 10.29 7.41
N ILE A 7 -19.30 9.39 7.35
CA ILE A 7 -19.39 8.40 6.29
C ILE A 7 -19.50 9.08 4.92
N GLU A 8 -20.36 10.10 4.78
CA GLU A 8 -20.51 10.79 3.50
C GLU A 8 -19.25 11.54 3.05
N ILE A 9 -18.46 12.07 3.99
CA ILE A 9 -17.18 12.70 3.67
C ILE A 9 -16.21 11.66 3.10
N VAL A 10 -16.11 10.49 3.75
CA VAL A 10 -15.23 9.41 3.29
C VAL A 10 -15.73 8.83 1.96
N ARG A 11 -17.05 8.62 1.81
CA ARG A 11 -17.65 8.18 0.54
C ARG A 11 -17.27 9.10 -0.61
N ALA A 12 -17.46 10.40 -0.44
CA ALA A 12 -17.14 11.37 -1.50
C ALA A 12 -15.65 11.28 -1.94
N TYR A 13 -14.74 11.06 -0.99
CA TYR A 13 -13.33 10.84 -1.27
C TYR A 13 -13.08 9.54 -2.04
N VAL A 14 -13.69 8.43 -1.60
CA VAL A 14 -13.54 7.12 -2.25
C VAL A 14 -14.17 7.12 -3.65
N GLU A 15 -15.36 7.69 -3.80
CA GLU A 15 -16.02 7.82 -5.10
C GLU A 15 -15.21 8.65 -6.10
N ASP A 16 -14.49 9.69 -5.61
CA ASP A 16 -13.59 10.45 -6.47
C ASP A 16 -12.44 9.59 -7.00
N ILE A 17 -11.98 8.61 -6.26
CA ILE A 17 -10.98 7.62 -6.71
C ILE A 17 -11.62 6.64 -7.70
N LEU A 18 -12.73 6.00 -7.30
CA LEU A 18 -13.35 4.91 -8.07
C LEU A 18 -13.83 5.37 -9.45
N LYS A 19 -14.44 6.54 -9.55
CA LYS A 19 -14.93 7.09 -10.83
C LYS A 19 -13.84 7.33 -11.87
N ASN A 20 -12.57 7.47 -11.42
CA ASN A 20 -11.42 7.70 -12.29
C ASN A 20 -10.72 6.42 -12.73
N ILE A 21 -11.21 5.23 -12.38
CA ILE A 21 -10.74 3.96 -12.92
C ILE A 21 -11.10 3.89 -14.41
N SER A 22 -10.09 3.66 -15.26
CA SER A 22 -10.23 3.78 -16.71
C SER A 22 -11.11 2.70 -17.32
N SER A 23 -10.96 1.45 -16.85
CA SER A 23 -11.73 0.30 -17.32
C SER A 23 -13.12 0.30 -16.68
N ASP A 24 -14.16 0.18 -17.47
CA ASP A 24 -15.55 0.12 -16.99
C ASP A 24 -15.81 -1.12 -16.14
N ASP A 25 -15.25 -2.25 -16.52
CA ASP A 25 -15.40 -3.51 -15.79
C ASP A 25 -14.64 -3.48 -14.45
N ASP A 26 -13.40 -2.96 -14.45
CA ASP A 26 -12.62 -2.82 -13.23
C ASP A 26 -13.29 -1.81 -12.28
N ARG A 27 -13.81 -0.72 -12.82
CA ARG A 27 -14.54 0.29 -12.05
C ARG A 27 -15.78 -0.30 -11.39
N LYS A 28 -16.59 -1.05 -12.14
CA LYS A 28 -17.78 -1.73 -11.62
C LYS A 28 -17.41 -2.73 -10.51
N THR A 29 -16.38 -3.52 -10.72
CA THR A 29 -15.88 -4.50 -9.75
C THR A 29 -15.40 -3.78 -8.49
N ALA A 30 -14.63 -2.69 -8.63
CA ALA A 30 -14.15 -1.90 -7.52
C ALA A 30 -15.29 -1.29 -6.68
N TYR A 31 -16.35 -0.77 -7.31
CA TYR A 31 -17.54 -0.30 -6.59
C TYR A 31 -18.21 -1.42 -5.80
N ILE A 32 -18.47 -2.55 -6.43
CA ILE A 32 -19.12 -3.70 -5.79
C ILE A 32 -18.28 -4.18 -4.60
N HIS A 33 -16.97 -4.33 -4.79
CA HIS A 33 -16.08 -4.79 -3.73
C HIS A 33 -16.00 -3.80 -2.58
N THR A 34 -15.69 -2.54 -2.85
CA THR A 34 -15.52 -1.52 -1.82
C THR A 34 -16.75 -1.38 -0.92
N TYR A 35 -17.92 -1.24 -1.53
CA TYR A 35 -19.16 -1.08 -0.76
C TYR A 35 -19.60 -2.38 -0.08
N GLY A 36 -19.43 -3.52 -0.76
CA GLY A 36 -19.73 -4.82 -0.17
C GLY A 36 -18.85 -5.14 1.04
N VAL A 37 -17.54 -4.82 0.99
CA VAL A 37 -16.65 -4.96 2.16
C VAL A 37 -17.04 -4.01 3.28
N ALA A 38 -17.35 -2.75 2.97
CA ALA A 38 -17.77 -1.77 3.98
C ALA A 38 -19.08 -2.20 4.70
N GLU A 39 -20.06 -2.72 3.96
CA GLU A 39 -21.31 -3.26 4.50
C GLU A 39 -21.07 -4.50 5.37
N ALA A 40 -20.23 -5.43 4.89
CA ALA A 40 -19.83 -6.60 5.65
C ALA A 40 -19.09 -6.22 6.94
N CYS A 41 -18.18 -5.21 6.90
CA CYS A 41 -17.52 -4.66 8.09
C CYS A 41 -18.53 -4.19 9.14
N SER A 42 -19.56 -3.42 8.73
CA SER A 42 -20.61 -2.96 9.64
C SER A 42 -21.35 -4.13 10.28
N LEU A 43 -21.72 -5.12 9.48
CA LEU A 43 -22.48 -6.27 9.93
C LEU A 43 -21.70 -7.12 10.94
N ILE A 44 -20.42 -7.36 10.67
CA ILE A 44 -19.53 -8.12 11.54
C ILE A 44 -19.24 -7.33 12.82
N ALA A 45 -18.99 -6.02 12.71
CA ALA A 45 -18.75 -5.14 13.84
C ALA A 45 -19.95 -5.09 14.79
N ASP A 46 -21.19 -4.96 14.27
CA ASP A 46 -22.42 -4.99 15.07
C ASP A 46 -22.54 -6.30 15.85
N LYS A 47 -22.35 -7.43 15.18
CA LYS A 47 -22.40 -8.74 15.80
C LYS A 47 -21.35 -8.90 16.91
N ARG A 48 -20.17 -8.30 16.74
CA ARG A 48 -19.05 -8.32 17.69
C ARG A 48 -19.09 -7.16 18.69
N ARG A 49 -20.13 -6.33 18.68
CA ARG A 49 -20.33 -5.17 19.57
C ARG A 49 -19.22 -4.12 19.48
N LEU A 50 -18.71 -3.92 18.27
CA LEU A 50 -17.75 -2.87 17.92
C LEU A 50 -18.45 -1.68 17.28
N ASN A 51 -17.74 -0.56 17.10
CA ASN A 51 -18.29 0.62 16.43
C ASN A 51 -18.44 0.36 14.93
N THR A 52 -19.68 0.25 14.47
CA THR A 52 -20.01 -0.06 13.07
C THR A 52 -19.59 1.04 12.09
N GLU A 53 -19.59 2.31 12.52
CA GLU A 53 -19.16 3.43 11.69
C GLU A 53 -17.67 3.34 11.37
N LEU A 54 -16.82 3.08 12.38
CA LEU A 54 -15.37 2.96 12.17
C LEU A 54 -15.04 1.75 11.30
N ALA A 55 -15.71 0.62 11.51
CA ALA A 55 -15.55 -0.57 10.70
C ALA A 55 -15.95 -0.33 9.24
N TYR A 56 -17.10 0.32 9.00
CA TYR A 56 -17.55 0.70 7.67
C TYR A 56 -16.56 1.60 6.96
N ILE A 57 -16.01 2.60 7.64
CA ILE A 57 -15.00 3.52 7.11
C ILE A 57 -13.71 2.79 6.76
N SER A 58 -13.28 1.84 7.59
CA SER A 58 -12.11 1.00 7.29
C SER A 58 -12.32 0.19 6.01
N GLY A 59 -13.52 -0.38 5.84
CA GLY A 59 -13.91 -1.09 4.62
C GLY A 59 -13.94 -0.20 3.38
N LEU A 60 -14.42 1.05 3.48
CA LEU A 60 -14.39 1.99 2.36
C LEU A 60 -12.96 2.34 1.91
N LEU A 61 -12.01 2.37 2.83
CA LEU A 61 -10.65 2.87 2.58
C LEU A 61 -9.62 1.76 2.32
N HIS A 62 -9.96 0.47 2.46
CA HIS A 62 -8.96 -0.60 2.53
C HIS A 62 -8.10 -0.74 1.26
N ASP A 63 -8.70 -0.55 0.08
CA ASP A 63 -8.07 -0.77 -1.23
C ASP A 63 -7.82 0.50 -2.05
N ILE A 64 -7.98 1.68 -1.47
CA ILE A 64 -7.92 2.96 -2.20
C ILE A 64 -6.63 3.17 -2.98
N TYR A 65 -5.51 2.60 -2.53
CA TYR A 65 -4.24 2.70 -3.24
C TYR A 65 -4.26 1.86 -4.53
N ALA A 66 -4.73 0.63 -4.45
CA ALA A 66 -4.85 -0.24 -5.62
C ALA A 66 -5.77 0.40 -6.69
N TYR A 67 -6.90 0.93 -6.28
CA TYR A 67 -7.84 1.60 -7.20
C TYR A 67 -7.29 2.91 -7.77
N LYS A 68 -6.53 3.68 -6.98
CA LYS A 68 -5.95 4.94 -7.44
C LYS A 68 -4.80 4.75 -8.43
N THR A 69 -4.01 3.69 -8.25
CA THR A 69 -2.74 3.51 -8.96
C THR A 69 -2.73 2.33 -9.93
N GLY A 70 -3.66 1.40 -9.81
CA GLY A 70 -3.64 0.11 -10.51
C GLY A 70 -2.55 -0.85 -10.01
N ILE A 71 -1.97 -0.59 -8.82
CA ILE A 71 -0.85 -1.36 -8.27
C ILE A 71 -1.35 -2.17 -7.06
N TYR A 72 -1.38 -3.47 -7.22
CA TYR A 72 -1.88 -4.40 -6.20
C TYR A 72 -0.78 -4.91 -5.25
N PHE A 73 0.49 -4.60 -5.51
CA PHE A 73 1.56 -4.97 -4.62
C PHE A 73 1.63 -4.05 -3.39
N GLY A 74 1.68 -4.66 -2.18
CA GLY A 74 1.74 -3.91 -0.91
C GLY A 74 0.55 -2.96 -0.69
N TYR A 75 -0.56 -3.22 -1.37
CA TYR A 75 -1.70 -2.31 -1.44
C TYR A 75 -2.31 -2.02 -0.06
N ALA A 76 -2.30 -2.97 0.87
CA ALA A 76 -2.80 -2.77 2.22
C ALA A 76 -2.01 -1.69 2.97
N TYR A 77 -0.68 -1.82 3.01
CA TYR A 77 0.20 -0.82 3.64
C TYR A 77 0.10 0.55 2.96
N ASN A 78 0.05 0.54 1.64
CA ASN A 78 -0.02 1.75 0.84
C ASN A 78 -1.40 2.42 0.95
N SER A 79 -2.49 1.64 1.06
CA SER A 79 -3.83 2.16 1.35
C SER A 79 -3.90 2.79 2.74
N ALA A 80 -3.28 2.16 3.75
CA ALA A 80 -3.22 2.74 5.09
C ALA A 80 -2.47 4.09 5.09
N GLU A 81 -1.33 4.20 4.38
CA GLU A 81 -0.61 5.46 4.25
C GLU A 81 -1.41 6.53 3.50
N MET A 82 -2.09 6.15 2.42
CA MET A 82 -2.96 7.05 1.67
C MET A 82 -4.17 7.49 2.50
N ALA A 83 -4.79 6.57 3.23
CA ALA A 83 -5.88 6.86 4.16
C ALA A 83 -5.44 7.79 5.31
N ARG A 84 -4.21 7.62 5.83
CA ARG A 84 -3.63 8.49 6.86
C ARG A 84 -3.61 9.96 6.41
N VAL A 85 -3.17 10.21 5.18
CA VAL A 85 -3.15 11.56 4.61
C VAL A 85 -4.58 12.10 4.44
N ALA A 86 -5.50 11.28 3.95
CA ALA A 86 -6.89 11.67 3.73
C ALA A 86 -7.62 11.98 5.05
N LEU A 87 -7.53 11.09 6.06
CA LEU A 87 -8.17 11.25 7.36
C LEU A 87 -7.65 12.47 8.12
N ARG A 88 -6.34 12.77 8.01
CA ARG A 88 -5.77 14.00 8.58
C ARG A 88 -6.37 15.24 7.91
N LYS A 89 -6.53 15.24 6.59
CA LYS A 89 -7.09 16.37 5.84
C LYS A 89 -8.59 16.56 6.12
N MET A 90 -9.33 15.48 6.33
CA MET A 90 -10.77 15.53 6.65
C MET A 90 -11.05 16.13 8.03
N ASP A 91 -10.15 15.93 8.99
CA ASP A 91 -10.17 16.49 10.35
C ASP A 91 -11.50 16.28 11.11
N VAL A 92 -12.13 15.11 10.94
CA VAL A 92 -13.41 14.74 11.58
C VAL A 92 -13.31 13.50 12.48
N PHE A 93 -12.10 12.94 12.62
CA PHE A 93 -11.81 11.76 13.43
C PHE A 93 -10.83 12.11 14.54
N SER A 94 -11.01 11.54 15.73
CA SER A 94 -10.01 11.60 16.79
C SER A 94 -8.75 10.81 16.41
N ASP A 95 -7.64 11.03 17.12
CA ASP A 95 -6.40 10.30 16.85
C ASP A 95 -6.56 8.80 17.15
N ASP A 96 -7.30 8.43 18.21
CA ASP A 96 -7.60 7.04 18.51
C ASP A 96 -8.42 6.37 17.41
N GLU A 97 -9.45 7.05 16.88
CA GLU A 97 -10.23 6.53 15.75
C GLU A 97 -9.38 6.36 14.49
N LYS A 98 -8.48 7.31 14.20
CA LYS A 98 -7.55 7.19 13.08
C LYS A 98 -6.63 5.98 13.24
N VAL A 99 -6.11 5.73 14.46
CA VAL A 99 -5.27 4.55 14.74
C VAL A 99 -6.02 3.26 14.44
N LEU A 100 -7.27 3.11 14.93
CA LEU A 100 -8.09 1.92 14.67
C LEU A 100 -8.33 1.69 13.16
N ILE A 101 -8.75 2.75 12.45
CA ILE A 101 -9.00 2.66 11.00
C ILE A 101 -7.73 2.28 10.25
N LEU A 102 -6.61 2.93 10.54
CA LEU A 102 -5.34 2.71 9.83
C LEU A 102 -4.73 1.36 10.13
N SER A 103 -4.85 0.86 11.38
CA SER A 103 -4.44 -0.50 11.76
C SER A 103 -5.20 -1.53 10.95
N ALA A 104 -6.53 -1.43 10.92
CA ALA A 104 -7.37 -2.35 10.16
C ALA A 104 -6.97 -2.40 8.68
N ILE A 105 -6.81 -1.23 8.04
CA ILE A 105 -6.37 -1.15 6.64
C ILE A 105 -4.98 -1.76 6.46
N HIS A 106 -4.04 -1.49 7.37
CA HIS A 106 -2.66 -1.97 7.28
C HIS A 106 -2.57 -3.49 7.31
N HIS A 107 -3.36 -4.14 8.16
CA HIS A 107 -3.26 -5.57 8.41
C HIS A 107 -4.23 -6.42 7.58
N HIS A 108 -5.16 -5.83 6.80
CA HIS A 108 -6.25 -6.60 6.20
C HIS A 108 -5.79 -7.71 5.23
N SER A 109 -4.62 -7.58 4.62
CA SER A 109 -4.06 -8.62 3.75
C SER A 109 -3.22 -9.67 4.48
N ASP A 110 -2.93 -9.47 5.77
CA ASP A 110 -2.16 -10.43 6.59
C ASP A 110 -3.05 -11.52 7.16
N MET A 111 -3.24 -12.58 6.39
CA MET A 111 -4.06 -13.73 6.78
C MET A 111 -3.36 -14.72 7.72
N ALA A 112 -2.04 -14.58 7.89
CA ALA A 112 -1.24 -15.51 8.70
C ALA A 112 -1.29 -15.20 10.20
N HIS A 113 -1.54 -13.94 10.57
CA HIS A 113 -1.49 -13.50 11.97
C HIS A 113 -2.85 -12.97 12.43
N VAL A 114 -3.09 -13.04 13.73
CA VAL A 114 -4.24 -12.43 14.40
C VAL A 114 -3.81 -11.08 14.96
N HIS A 115 -4.62 -10.05 14.73
CA HIS A 115 -4.39 -8.67 15.15
C HIS A 115 -5.55 -8.16 16.03
N ASP A 116 -5.70 -6.84 16.15
CA ASP A 116 -6.74 -6.24 16.95
C ASP A 116 -8.14 -6.40 16.34
N ALA A 117 -9.17 -6.17 17.14
CA ALA A 117 -10.56 -6.50 16.80
C ALA A 117 -11.05 -5.89 15.48
N TYR A 118 -10.68 -4.64 15.18
CA TYR A 118 -11.07 -3.99 13.92
C TYR A 118 -10.28 -4.53 12.71
N ASP A 119 -9.05 -4.94 12.92
CA ASP A 119 -8.21 -5.57 11.90
C ASP A 119 -8.84 -6.90 11.46
N GLU A 120 -9.29 -7.68 12.45
CA GLU A 120 -9.96 -8.95 12.21
C GLU A 120 -11.33 -8.78 11.56
N VAL A 121 -12.09 -7.73 11.90
CA VAL A 121 -13.35 -7.39 11.23
C VAL A 121 -13.11 -7.13 9.74
N LEU A 122 -12.10 -6.34 9.39
CA LEU A 122 -11.85 -6.00 7.99
C LEU A 122 -11.36 -7.20 7.18
N LYS A 123 -10.47 -8.02 7.73
CA LYS A 123 -10.03 -9.28 7.09
C LYS A 123 -11.19 -10.23 6.82
N ASP A 124 -12.05 -10.40 7.82
CA ASP A 124 -13.22 -11.26 7.71
C ASP A 124 -14.22 -10.74 6.68
N ALA A 125 -14.44 -9.42 6.66
CA ALA A 125 -15.36 -8.78 5.73
C ALA A 125 -14.88 -8.89 4.27
N ASP A 126 -13.60 -8.70 4.02
CA ASP A 126 -13.00 -8.79 2.68
C ASP A 126 -13.15 -10.20 2.10
N ILE A 127 -12.80 -11.22 2.89
CA ILE A 127 -12.94 -12.63 2.48
C ILE A 127 -14.41 -13.00 2.30
N LEU A 128 -15.28 -12.60 3.22
CA LEU A 128 -16.70 -12.92 3.14
C LEU A 128 -17.34 -12.29 1.91
N GLN A 129 -17.05 -11.02 1.63
CA GLN A 129 -17.56 -10.32 0.46
C GLN A 129 -17.09 -10.99 -0.84
N SER A 130 -15.80 -11.28 -0.94
CA SER A 130 -15.21 -11.94 -2.11
C SER A 130 -15.84 -13.31 -2.37
N PHE A 131 -16.05 -14.10 -1.32
CA PHE A 131 -16.73 -15.40 -1.40
C PHE A 131 -18.20 -15.26 -1.84
N LEU A 132 -18.96 -14.34 -1.24
CA LEU A 132 -20.37 -14.14 -1.56
C LEU A 132 -20.57 -13.60 -2.98
N TYR A 133 -19.64 -12.80 -3.47
CA TYR A 133 -19.66 -12.29 -4.84
C TYR A 133 -19.41 -13.38 -5.89
N ASN A 134 -18.44 -14.26 -5.63
CA ASN A 134 -18.15 -15.40 -6.51
C ASN A 134 -17.76 -16.66 -5.70
N PRO A 135 -18.76 -17.46 -5.26
CA PRO A 135 -18.51 -18.68 -4.48
C PRO A 135 -17.67 -19.75 -5.18
N SER A 136 -17.51 -19.63 -6.51
CA SER A 136 -16.71 -20.58 -7.31
C SER A 136 -15.26 -20.15 -7.47
N SER A 137 -14.88 -18.97 -7.01
CA SER A 137 -13.49 -18.53 -7.11
C SER A 137 -12.59 -19.25 -6.13
N LYS A 138 -11.33 -19.47 -6.55
CA LYS A 138 -10.31 -20.04 -5.65
C LYS A 138 -9.95 -19.06 -4.54
N ILE A 139 -9.99 -19.53 -3.31
CA ILE A 139 -9.66 -18.75 -2.12
C ILE A 139 -8.22 -19.04 -1.73
N PHE A 140 -7.52 -18.00 -1.30
CA PHE A 140 -6.17 -18.13 -0.75
C PHE A 140 -6.16 -19.10 0.43
N TYR A 141 -5.28 -20.10 0.43
CA TYR A 141 -5.34 -21.21 1.37
C TYR A 141 -5.31 -20.79 2.85
N LEU A 142 -4.57 -19.71 3.20
CA LEU A 142 -4.56 -19.18 4.58
C LEU A 142 -5.87 -18.51 5.00
N ALA A 143 -6.69 -18.12 4.02
CA ALA A 143 -7.99 -17.50 4.28
C ALA A 143 -9.13 -18.49 4.50
N ILE A 144 -8.95 -19.77 4.11
CA ILE A 144 -9.99 -20.81 4.21
C ILE A 144 -10.48 -21.03 5.66
N PRO A 145 -9.61 -21.18 6.67
CA PRO A 145 -10.07 -21.34 8.06
C PRO A 145 -10.89 -20.13 8.54
N ARG A 146 -10.45 -18.92 8.15
CA ARG A 146 -11.13 -17.67 8.49
C ARG A 146 -12.52 -17.61 7.87
N LEU A 147 -12.64 -17.90 6.57
CA LEU A 147 -13.94 -17.95 5.90
C LEU A 147 -14.88 -18.97 6.55
N ASN A 148 -14.41 -20.18 6.87
CA ASN A 148 -15.23 -21.18 7.53
C ASN A 148 -15.75 -20.71 8.90
N ASN A 149 -14.90 -20.01 9.69
CA ASN A 149 -15.32 -19.40 10.94
C ASN A 149 -16.41 -18.35 10.73
N MET A 150 -16.25 -17.50 9.71
CA MET A 150 -17.26 -16.48 9.35
C MET A 150 -18.59 -17.10 8.93
N LEU A 151 -18.56 -18.09 8.04
CA LEU A 151 -19.76 -18.80 7.61
C LEU A 151 -20.50 -19.44 8.79
N ASN A 152 -19.76 -20.03 9.73
CA ASN A 152 -20.33 -20.58 10.97
C ASN A 152 -20.90 -19.50 11.90
N GLU A 153 -20.17 -18.40 12.09
CA GLU A 153 -20.60 -17.26 12.92
C GLU A 153 -21.94 -16.68 12.44
N PHE A 154 -22.15 -16.66 11.11
CA PHE A 154 -23.40 -16.17 10.50
C PHE A 154 -24.42 -17.25 10.17
N ASN A 155 -24.17 -18.53 10.55
CA ASN A 155 -25.02 -19.66 10.22
C ASN A 155 -25.27 -19.84 8.71
N ILE A 156 -24.30 -19.46 7.90
CA ILE A 156 -24.35 -19.65 6.44
C ILE A 156 -23.86 -21.07 6.16
N LYS A 157 -24.68 -21.87 5.48
CA LYS A 157 -24.27 -23.23 5.10
C LYS A 157 -23.09 -23.16 4.13
N ALA A 158 -21.96 -23.73 4.55
CA ALA A 158 -20.77 -23.76 3.72
C ALA A 158 -21.01 -24.54 2.42
N VAL A 159 -20.63 -23.96 1.30
CA VAL A 159 -20.42 -24.71 0.06
C VAL A 159 -19.01 -25.33 0.17
N PRO A 160 -18.79 -26.58 -0.28
CA PRO A 160 -17.45 -27.16 -0.29
C PRO A 160 -16.48 -26.24 -1.06
N ILE A 161 -15.47 -25.72 -0.36
CA ILE A 161 -14.46 -24.85 -0.95
C ILE A 161 -13.37 -25.79 -1.49
N GLU A 162 -13.20 -25.84 -2.81
CA GLU A 162 -12.07 -26.51 -3.41
C GLU A 162 -10.76 -25.83 -3.00
N TYR A 163 -9.69 -26.61 -2.84
CA TYR A 163 -8.39 -26.20 -2.32
C TYR A 163 -7.90 -24.86 -2.89
N GLY A 164 -7.36 -24.03 -2.02
CA GLY A 164 -6.97 -22.68 -2.34
C GLY A 164 -5.68 -22.58 -3.17
N TYR A 165 -5.48 -21.43 -3.76
CA TYR A 165 -4.27 -21.05 -4.48
C TYR A 165 -3.14 -20.72 -3.49
N ASN A 166 -1.95 -21.32 -3.68
CA ASN A 166 -0.74 -21.01 -2.95
C ASN A 166 0.27 -20.31 -3.88
N PRO A 167 0.56 -19.01 -3.67
CA PRO A 167 1.48 -18.27 -4.55
C PRO A 167 2.91 -18.81 -4.55
N SER A 168 3.33 -19.52 -3.50
CA SER A 168 4.70 -20.03 -3.39
C SER A 168 5.03 -21.23 -4.26
N GLU A 169 4.04 -21.86 -4.90
CA GLU A 169 4.26 -23.05 -5.73
C GLU A 169 4.85 -22.75 -7.12
N HIS A 170 4.99 -21.47 -7.53
CA HIS A 170 5.42 -21.10 -8.88
C HIS A 170 6.58 -20.11 -8.98
N THR A 171 7.33 -19.84 -7.92
CA THR A 171 8.47 -18.92 -8.02
C THR A 171 9.78 -19.67 -8.29
N GLN A 172 10.18 -19.75 -9.56
CA GLN A 172 11.61 -19.92 -9.90
C GLN A 172 12.38 -18.75 -9.27
N PHE A 173 13.39 -19.07 -8.48
CA PHE A 173 14.33 -18.11 -7.87
C PHE A 173 15.10 -17.40 -8.99
N GLN A 174 14.57 -16.33 -9.53
CA GLN A 174 15.33 -15.39 -10.32
C GLN A 174 16.14 -14.52 -9.35
N ASP A 175 17.45 -14.37 -9.57
CA ASP A 175 18.27 -13.48 -8.74
C ASP A 175 17.78 -12.03 -8.91
N LYS A 176 16.98 -11.59 -7.96
CA LYS A 176 16.33 -10.27 -7.98
C LYS A 176 17.33 -9.12 -7.93
N ARG A 177 18.52 -9.33 -7.35
CA ARG A 177 19.59 -8.34 -7.31
C ARG A 177 20.13 -8.07 -8.72
N MET A 178 20.40 -9.13 -9.47
CA MET A 178 20.87 -9.01 -10.86
C MET A 178 19.80 -8.38 -11.75
N LEU A 179 18.53 -8.75 -11.54
CA LEU A 179 17.41 -8.16 -12.28
C LEU A 179 17.25 -6.67 -11.95
N LEU A 180 17.39 -6.28 -10.68
CA LEU A 180 17.39 -4.88 -10.23
C LEU A 180 18.47 -4.07 -10.97
N ALA A 181 19.70 -4.57 -10.99
CA ALA A 181 20.81 -3.91 -11.68
C ALA A 181 20.56 -3.76 -13.19
N ASN A 182 20.08 -4.81 -13.85
CA ASN A 182 19.78 -4.79 -15.28
C ASN A 182 18.71 -3.73 -15.60
N ILE A 183 17.61 -3.69 -14.83
CA ILE A 183 16.54 -2.70 -15.00
C ILE A 183 17.06 -1.29 -14.79
N ALA A 184 17.89 -1.06 -13.78
CA ALA A 184 18.45 0.26 -13.51
C ALA A 184 19.36 0.72 -14.67
N GLU A 185 20.18 -0.15 -15.23
CA GLU A 185 21.04 0.15 -16.40
C GLU A 185 20.21 0.43 -17.67
N GLU A 186 19.18 -0.39 -17.94
CA GLU A 186 18.27 -0.15 -19.07
C GLU A 186 17.56 1.21 -18.99
N LEU A 187 17.19 1.63 -17.81
CA LEU A 187 16.55 2.93 -17.60
C LEU A 187 17.55 4.07 -17.63
N ALA A 188 18.78 3.88 -17.15
CA ALA A 188 19.81 4.91 -17.12
C ALA A 188 20.20 5.41 -18.54
N VAL A 189 20.18 4.53 -19.55
CA VAL A 189 20.50 4.92 -20.93
C VAL A 189 19.40 5.79 -21.58
N LYS A 190 18.18 5.79 -21.04
CA LYS A 190 17.06 6.57 -21.58
C LYS A 190 17.14 8.08 -21.33
N ARG A 191 18.05 8.54 -20.46
CA ARG A 191 18.24 9.97 -20.11
C ARG A 191 16.96 10.64 -19.64
N ILE A 192 16.26 10.00 -18.70
CA ILE A 192 14.99 10.48 -18.16
C ILE A 192 15.14 11.89 -17.59
N SER A 193 14.27 12.80 -18.04
CA SER A 193 14.45 14.25 -17.80
C SER A 193 13.81 14.77 -16.51
N GLY A 194 12.90 14.02 -15.89
CA GLY A 194 12.11 14.50 -14.74
C GLY A 194 11.00 15.48 -15.10
N GLU A 195 10.67 15.66 -16.38
CA GLU A 195 9.62 16.55 -16.83
C GLU A 195 8.25 15.84 -16.96
N LYS A 196 7.14 16.60 -16.87
CA LYS A 196 5.77 16.06 -16.98
C LYS A 196 5.46 15.38 -18.32
N THR A 197 6.21 15.70 -19.35
CA THR A 197 6.08 15.11 -20.68
C THR A 197 6.88 13.84 -20.86
N ASP A 198 7.75 13.53 -19.91
CA ASP A 198 8.58 12.33 -19.90
C ASP A 198 7.80 11.13 -19.38
N LYS A 199 7.45 10.20 -20.25
CA LYS A 199 6.66 9.02 -19.91
C LYS A 199 7.39 8.08 -18.95
N ASP A 200 8.71 7.91 -19.09
CA ASP A 200 9.50 7.08 -18.21
C ASP A 200 9.59 7.69 -16.80
N PHE A 201 9.67 9.02 -16.69
CA PHE A 201 9.56 9.69 -15.40
C PHE A 201 8.19 9.51 -14.74
N LEU A 202 7.11 9.65 -15.50
CA LEU A 202 5.76 9.43 -14.99
C LEU A 202 5.58 7.97 -14.50
N GLU A 203 6.18 6.99 -15.17
CA GLU A 203 6.20 5.60 -14.71
C GLU A 203 6.95 5.42 -13.39
N ILE A 204 8.05 6.16 -13.17
CA ILE A 204 8.82 6.13 -11.92
C ILE A 204 8.01 6.68 -10.74
N ILE A 205 7.26 7.76 -10.94
CA ILE A 205 6.55 8.44 -9.87
C ILE A 205 5.10 7.99 -9.67
N LYS A 206 4.57 7.12 -10.52
CA LYS A 206 3.16 6.66 -10.47
C LYS A 206 2.76 6.00 -9.15
N TYR A 207 3.72 5.46 -8.41
CA TYR A 207 3.50 4.84 -7.11
C TYR A 207 3.07 5.82 -6.02
N TYR A 208 3.27 7.10 -6.22
CA TYR A 208 3.00 8.18 -5.28
C TYR A 208 1.79 9.00 -5.75
N PRO A 209 0.56 8.65 -5.32
CA PRO A 209 -0.68 9.13 -5.94
C PRO A 209 -1.10 10.55 -5.54
N GLU A 210 -0.29 11.26 -4.74
CA GLU A 210 -0.63 12.60 -4.27
C GLU A 210 -0.46 13.64 -5.36
N ALA A 211 -1.33 14.66 -5.34
CA ALA A 211 -1.29 15.75 -6.32
C ALA A 211 0.01 16.56 -6.29
N SER A 212 0.72 16.58 -5.16
CA SER A 212 2.01 17.27 -4.97
C SER A 212 3.21 16.50 -5.50
N THR A 213 3.07 15.20 -5.77
CA THR A 213 4.18 14.28 -6.10
C THR A 213 5.11 14.81 -7.18
N PHE A 214 4.56 15.33 -8.28
CA PHE A 214 5.39 15.88 -9.34
C PHE A 214 6.24 17.05 -8.86
N LYS A 215 5.64 17.97 -8.09
CA LYS A 215 6.35 19.14 -7.55
C LYS A 215 7.46 18.74 -6.59
N GLU A 216 7.23 17.74 -5.78
CA GLU A 216 8.17 17.24 -4.77
C GLU A 216 9.35 16.48 -5.42
N LEU A 217 9.07 15.65 -6.41
CA LEU A 217 10.06 14.75 -6.99
C LEU A 217 10.78 15.28 -8.23
N LYS A 218 10.31 16.33 -8.88
CA LYS A 218 10.90 16.80 -10.15
C LYS A 218 12.40 17.11 -10.11
N ASN A 219 12.95 17.48 -8.96
CA ASN A 219 14.36 17.83 -8.77
C ASN A 219 15.16 16.85 -7.94
N GLY A 220 14.54 15.79 -7.41
CA GLY A 220 15.20 14.84 -6.54
C GLY A 220 14.43 13.51 -6.49
N TRP A 221 14.47 12.74 -7.57
CA TRP A 221 13.71 11.51 -7.73
C TRP A 221 14.58 10.23 -7.71
N CYS A 222 15.86 10.33 -7.33
CA CYS A 222 16.77 9.18 -7.30
C CYS A 222 16.27 8.03 -6.41
N ALA A 223 15.72 8.33 -5.23
CA ALA A 223 15.16 7.33 -4.34
C ALA A 223 13.87 6.69 -4.92
N ALA A 224 13.02 7.49 -5.59
CA ALA A 224 11.85 6.98 -6.29
C ALA A 224 12.24 6.11 -7.50
N PHE A 225 13.33 6.42 -8.18
CA PHE A 225 13.91 5.58 -9.25
C PHE A 225 14.33 4.21 -8.70
N VAL A 226 15.05 4.18 -7.57
CA VAL A 226 15.46 2.94 -6.93
C VAL A 226 14.24 2.12 -6.52
N TYR A 227 13.23 2.76 -5.93
CA TYR A 227 11.97 2.12 -5.58
C TYR A 227 11.28 1.48 -6.80
N HIS A 228 11.20 2.21 -7.91
CA HIS A 228 10.67 1.70 -9.17
C HIS A 228 11.43 0.47 -9.66
N CYS A 229 12.76 0.53 -9.68
CA CYS A 229 13.61 -0.60 -10.10
C CYS A 229 13.43 -1.82 -9.20
N CYS A 230 13.32 -1.62 -7.87
CA CYS A 230 13.03 -2.70 -6.92
C CYS A 230 11.71 -3.40 -7.24
N LEU A 231 10.63 -2.64 -7.41
CA LEU A 231 9.33 -3.22 -7.73
C LEU A 231 9.33 -3.96 -9.08
N LYS A 232 9.99 -3.41 -10.09
CA LYS A 232 10.16 -4.05 -11.40
C LYS A 232 10.96 -5.36 -11.31
N ALA A 233 11.92 -5.43 -10.41
CA ALA A 233 12.70 -6.65 -10.12
C ALA A 233 11.94 -7.67 -9.25
N GLY A 234 10.69 -7.37 -8.87
CA GLY A 234 9.91 -8.22 -7.96
C GLY A 234 10.38 -8.18 -6.50
N ILE A 235 11.18 -7.15 -6.13
CA ILE A 235 11.53 -6.85 -4.74
C ILE A 235 10.39 -6.04 -4.16
N GLN A 236 9.67 -6.65 -3.26
CA GLN A 236 8.43 -6.11 -2.73
C GLN A 236 8.73 -5.21 -1.53
N LEU A 237 8.39 -3.93 -1.66
CA LEU A 237 8.58 -2.91 -0.64
C LEU A 237 7.32 -2.03 -0.54
N PRO A 238 6.76 -1.81 0.68
CA PRO A 238 5.70 -0.83 0.86
C PRO A 238 6.24 0.58 0.61
N LEU A 239 5.36 1.53 0.26
CA LEU A 239 5.75 2.94 0.07
C LEU A 239 6.47 3.52 1.28
N LYS A 240 6.02 3.14 2.47
CA LYS A 240 6.56 3.59 3.76
C LYS A 240 6.72 2.40 4.68
N PRO A 241 7.83 1.65 4.57
CA PRO A 241 8.06 0.52 5.48
C PRO A 241 8.38 1.02 6.90
N PRO A 242 7.85 0.37 7.95
CA PRO A 242 8.27 0.69 9.32
C PRO A 242 9.77 0.41 9.51
N PRO A 243 10.49 1.20 10.28
CA PRO A 243 10.08 2.41 11.01
C PRO A 243 10.27 3.71 10.23
N ALA A 244 10.42 3.66 8.90
CA ALA A 244 10.72 4.84 8.10
C ALA A 244 9.73 5.99 8.38
N THR A 245 10.26 7.16 8.68
CA THR A 245 9.47 8.37 8.95
C THR A 245 8.78 8.89 7.69
N PHE A 246 9.42 8.69 6.54
CA PHE A 246 8.96 9.13 5.23
C PHE A 246 8.80 7.97 4.25
N ARG A 247 8.25 8.26 3.07
CA ARG A 247 8.13 7.29 1.98
C ARG A 247 9.48 7.02 1.33
N LEU A 248 9.63 5.84 0.72
CA LEU A 248 10.83 5.45 -0.04
C LEU A 248 11.05 6.28 -1.33
N ALA A 249 10.35 7.40 -1.47
CA ALA A 249 10.64 8.45 -2.44
C ALA A 249 11.83 9.33 -2.04
N GLY A 250 12.23 9.30 -0.77
CA GLY A 250 13.34 10.07 -0.22
C GLY A 250 14.46 9.18 0.30
N VAL A 251 15.71 9.62 0.11
CA VAL A 251 16.92 8.88 0.51
C VAL A 251 16.96 8.62 2.01
N GLY A 252 16.52 9.59 2.84
CA GLY A 252 16.45 9.43 4.29
C GLY A 252 15.61 8.24 4.74
N ALA A 253 14.47 7.99 4.05
CA ALA A 253 13.63 6.84 4.35
C ALA A 253 14.31 5.51 4.05
N TRP A 254 15.08 5.42 2.96
CA TRP A 254 15.90 4.25 2.65
C TRP A 254 16.96 4.01 3.71
N TYR A 255 17.64 5.08 4.15
CA TYR A 255 18.65 5.00 5.18
C TYR A 255 18.07 4.55 6.53
N GLU A 256 16.98 5.17 7.01
CA GLU A 256 16.30 4.78 8.25
C GLU A 256 15.88 3.31 8.23
N TRP A 257 15.23 2.90 7.14
CA TRP A 257 14.75 1.53 6.98
C TRP A 257 15.89 0.52 6.91
N SER A 258 16.93 0.78 6.12
CA SER A 258 18.08 -0.13 5.98
C SER A 258 18.85 -0.27 7.29
N LYS A 259 19.04 0.82 8.01
CA LYS A 259 19.70 0.83 9.32
C LYS A 259 18.94 0.01 10.36
N HIS A 260 17.62 0.18 10.43
CA HIS A 260 16.78 -0.57 11.36
C HIS A 260 16.82 -2.08 11.11
N ASN A 261 16.87 -2.48 9.85
CA ASN A 261 16.87 -3.88 9.45
C ASN A 261 18.27 -4.49 9.32
N ASN A 262 19.33 -3.80 9.74
CA ASN A 262 20.73 -4.23 9.62
C ASN A 262 21.17 -4.52 8.17
N PHE A 263 20.63 -3.79 7.20
CA PHE A 263 21.01 -3.84 5.80
C PHE A 263 21.94 -2.70 5.39
N CYS A 264 22.34 -1.84 6.34
CA CYS A 264 23.19 -0.69 6.11
C CYS A 264 24.64 -1.05 6.47
N PHE A 265 25.54 -0.98 5.50
CA PHE A 265 26.97 -1.15 5.66
C PHE A 265 27.67 0.16 5.32
N TYR A 266 28.74 0.48 6.03
CA TYR A 266 29.49 1.71 5.84
C TYR A 266 30.84 1.41 5.19
N GLU A 267 31.48 2.43 4.61
CA GLU A 267 32.77 2.31 3.93
C GLU A 267 33.88 1.71 4.82
N GLN A 268 33.82 1.97 6.14
CA GLN A 268 34.76 1.40 7.12
C GLN A 268 34.47 -0.07 7.47
N ASP A 269 33.30 -0.57 7.13
CA ASP A 269 32.97 -1.98 7.32
C ASP A 269 33.69 -2.77 6.22
N SER A 270 34.12 -3.98 6.50
CA SER A 270 34.80 -4.82 5.49
C SER A 270 33.85 -5.33 4.38
N PHE A 271 32.72 -4.66 4.20
CA PHE A 271 31.74 -4.99 3.18
C PHE A 271 32.18 -4.49 1.80
N VAL A 272 32.17 -5.37 0.82
CA VAL A 272 32.44 -5.03 -0.59
C VAL A 272 31.11 -5.03 -1.34
N PRO A 273 30.67 -3.86 -1.85
CA PRO A 273 29.43 -3.79 -2.64
C PRO A 273 29.51 -4.67 -3.88
N GLU A 274 28.42 -5.36 -4.16
CA GLU A 274 28.26 -6.18 -5.35
C GLU A 274 27.18 -5.60 -6.27
N ARG A 275 27.16 -6.10 -7.51
CA ARG A 275 26.14 -5.71 -8.49
C ARG A 275 24.72 -5.98 -7.94
N GLY A 276 23.87 -4.96 -7.94
CA GLY A 276 22.51 -4.97 -7.41
C GLY A 276 22.39 -4.45 -5.98
N ASP A 277 23.48 -4.08 -5.32
CA ASP A 277 23.42 -3.34 -4.06
C ASP A 277 23.03 -1.87 -4.30
N ILE A 278 22.30 -1.31 -3.34
CA ILE A 278 21.87 0.09 -3.38
C ILE A 278 22.88 0.93 -2.60
N VAL A 279 23.48 1.90 -3.26
CA VAL A 279 24.49 2.79 -2.65
C VAL A 279 23.82 4.11 -2.27
N ILE A 280 24.02 4.54 -1.02
CA ILE A 280 23.61 5.85 -0.52
C ILE A 280 24.87 6.71 -0.34
N TYR A 281 24.92 7.82 -1.05
CA TYR A 281 26.00 8.80 -0.93
C TYR A 281 25.62 9.91 0.04
N ASN A 282 26.54 10.25 0.93
CA ASN A 282 26.42 11.38 1.84
C ASN A 282 27.30 12.55 1.35
N ASN A 283 26.87 13.77 1.57
CA ASN A 283 27.67 14.99 1.36
C ASN A 283 28.22 15.16 -0.09
N ILE A 284 27.50 14.65 -1.11
CA ILE A 284 27.91 14.82 -2.52
C ILE A 284 27.68 16.24 -3.04
N ILE A 285 26.85 17.05 -2.38
CA ILE A 285 26.64 18.45 -2.72
C ILE A 285 27.55 19.28 -1.84
N LEU A 286 28.50 20.00 -2.45
CA LEU A 286 29.37 20.92 -1.73
C LEU A 286 28.54 21.97 -0.98
N ALA A 287 28.96 22.33 0.24
CA ALA A 287 28.22 23.25 1.11
C ALA A 287 27.88 24.60 0.42
N GLU A 288 28.76 25.08 -0.45
CA GLU A 288 28.57 26.29 -1.29
C GLU A 288 27.48 26.18 -2.32
N ASN A 289 27.13 24.94 -2.74
CA ASN A 289 26.11 24.65 -3.74
C ASN A 289 24.79 24.13 -3.13
N LYS A 290 24.71 24.00 -1.80
CA LYS A 290 23.47 23.62 -1.12
C LYS A 290 22.45 24.75 -1.25
N PRO A 291 21.19 24.47 -1.68
CA PRO A 291 20.12 25.46 -1.68
C PRO A 291 19.91 26.01 -0.25
N LYS A 292 19.80 27.33 -0.12
CA LYS A 292 19.68 28.00 1.20
C LYS A 292 18.42 27.66 1.99
N GLU A 293 17.44 27.01 1.39
CA GLU A 293 16.15 26.69 2.00
C GLU A 293 15.63 25.32 1.51
N THR A 294 16.18 24.24 2.01
CA THR A 294 15.50 22.96 1.97
C THR A 294 15.79 22.18 3.26
N PRO A 295 14.79 21.92 4.11
CA PRO A 295 14.94 21.15 5.35
C PRO A 295 15.22 19.66 5.14
N TRP A 296 15.57 19.22 3.93
CA TRP A 296 15.36 17.83 3.54
C TRP A 296 16.59 17.12 2.97
N HIS A 297 17.80 17.65 3.11
CA HIS A 297 18.94 16.98 2.48
C HIS A 297 20.20 17.13 3.33
N ASP A 298 20.33 16.23 4.26
CA ASP A 298 21.63 15.68 4.68
C ASP A 298 21.48 14.16 4.74
#